data_0cccbbdbf9e9d7f773ca78ac026c1dfc
#
_entry.id   0cccbbdbf9e9d7f773ca78ac026c1dfc
#
_cell.length_a   1.000
_cell.length_b   1.000
_cell.length_c   1.000
_cell.angle_alpha   90.00
_cell.angle_beta   90.00
_cell.angle_gamma   90.00
#
_symmetry.space_group_name_H-M   'P 1'
#
loop_
_entity.id
_entity.type
_entity.pdbx_description
1 polymer ?
#
loop_
_entity_poly.entity_id
_entity_poly.type
_entity_poly.pdbx_seq_one_letter_code
_entity_poly.pdbx_strand_id
1 'polypeptide(L)'
;RNNNAFSLDQYCISSKGQVKSVILVSKSNFRDIDTIFFDSRSKSSNLLMRVIAEKFFKINFEAKTYVPTRSMIFEPNAGYVVIGDLGLEISTSKMPGFKIYDLGEIWFNETGYPFTFASFNYVKTPSQDVINVLDSSFGRGIKSLEKILDYIKNINDINVSHKFIKEYLEKNIVYEFSKDHFSG
;
A
#
# COMPACT_ATOMS: atom_id res chain seq x y z
N ARG A 1 12.26 -18.04 -6.85
CA ARG A 1 10.80 -18.07 -7.10
C ARG A 1 10.35 -19.51 -6.92
N ASN A 2 9.50 -19.80 -5.94
CA ASN A 2 8.82 -21.10 -5.88
C ASN A 2 7.78 -21.10 -7.01
N ASN A 3 8.05 -21.86 -8.07
CA ASN A 3 7.17 -21.98 -9.24
C ASN A 3 5.84 -22.72 -8.96
N ASN A 4 5.55 -23.06 -7.69
CA ASN A 4 4.41 -23.87 -7.26
C ASN A 4 3.51 -23.14 -6.25
N ALA A 5 3.55 -21.80 -6.17
CA ALA A 5 2.63 -21.05 -5.34
C ALA A 5 1.37 -20.73 -6.15
N PHE A 6 0.21 -21.02 -5.59
CA PHE A 6 -1.11 -20.71 -6.15
C PHE A 6 -1.79 -19.64 -5.30
N SER A 7 -2.54 -18.75 -5.93
CA SER A 7 -3.32 -17.74 -5.21
C SER A 7 -4.62 -18.33 -4.65
N LEU A 8 -5.00 -17.89 -3.45
CA LEU A 8 -6.35 -18.07 -2.94
C LEU A 8 -7.13 -16.83 -3.39
N ASP A 9 -7.84 -16.95 -4.52
CA ASP A 9 -8.46 -15.84 -5.24
C ASP A 9 -9.76 -15.33 -4.60
N GLN A 10 -9.77 -15.23 -3.27
CA GLN A 10 -10.95 -14.79 -2.52
C GLN A 10 -10.66 -13.48 -1.78
N TYR A 11 -9.51 -13.40 -1.10
CA TYR A 11 -9.16 -12.26 -0.26
C TYR A 11 -7.82 -11.65 -0.65
N CYS A 12 -7.78 -10.32 -0.61
CA CYS A 12 -6.58 -9.53 -0.92
C CYS A 12 -6.50 -8.29 -0.03
N ILE A 13 -5.39 -7.60 -0.11
CA ILE A 13 -5.25 -6.20 0.27
C ILE A 13 -4.96 -5.45 -1.01
N SER A 14 -5.94 -4.69 -1.47
CA SER A 14 -5.84 -3.90 -2.70
C SER A 14 -6.45 -2.52 -2.54
N SER A 15 -6.28 -1.65 -3.54
CA SER A 15 -6.99 -0.37 -3.63
C SER A 15 -7.52 -0.15 -5.03
N LYS A 16 -8.65 0.56 -5.11
CA LYS A 16 -9.22 1.07 -6.36
C LYS A 16 -9.22 2.59 -6.28
N GLY A 17 -8.06 3.20 -6.58
CA GLY A 17 -7.78 4.60 -6.35
C GLY A 17 -6.84 4.81 -5.17
N GLN A 18 -7.04 5.88 -4.40
CA GLN A 18 -6.18 6.24 -3.27
C GLN A 18 -6.04 5.11 -2.25
N VAL A 19 -4.79 4.75 -1.94
CA VAL A 19 -4.46 3.80 -0.88
C VAL A 19 -4.01 4.49 0.41
N LYS A 20 -3.55 5.73 0.34
CA LYS A 20 -3.09 6.59 1.46
C LYS A 20 -1.90 6.06 2.27
N SER A 21 -1.75 4.74 2.37
CA SER A 21 -0.67 4.09 3.11
C SER A 21 0.52 3.67 2.26
N VAL A 22 0.50 3.92 0.94
CA VAL A 22 1.61 3.62 0.02
C VAL A 22 1.85 4.85 -0.85
N ILE A 23 2.85 5.63 -0.48
CA ILE A 23 3.10 6.95 -1.04
C ILE A 23 4.56 7.13 -1.46
N LEU A 24 4.78 8.06 -2.38
CA LEU A 24 6.09 8.64 -2.65
C LEU A 24 6.10 10.07 -2.08
N VAL A 25 7.10 10.39 -1.28
CA VAL A 25 7.31 11.72 -0.71
C VAL A 25 8.55 12.35 -1.32
N SER A 26 8.46 13.59 -1.79
CA SER A 26 9.58 14.33 -2.38
C SER A 26 9.44 15.83 -2.15
N LYS A 27 10.57 16.55 -2.17
CA LYS A 27 10.59 18.02 -2.29
C LYS A 27 10.46 18.49 -3.74
N SER A 28 10.77 17.61 -4.70
CA SER A 28 10.76 17.92 -6.13
C SER A 28 9.46 17.49 -6.81
N ASN A 29 9.18 17.98 -8.01
CA ASN A 29 8.13 17.37 -8.82
C ASN A 29 8.53 15.96 -9.22
N PHE A 30 7.56 15.12 -9.52
CA PHE A 30 7.79 13.72 -9.88
C PHE A 30 8.82 13.57 -11.01
N ARG A 31 8.73 14.42 -12.03
CA ARG A 31 9.63 14.37 -13.20
C ARG A 31 11.05 14.86 -12.93
N ASP A 32 11.26 15.57 -11.82
CA ASP A 32 12.54 16.12 -11.42
C ASP A 32 13.28 15.20 -10.43
N ILE A 33 12.71 14.00 -10.14
CA ILE A 33 13.31 13.00 -9.26
C ILE A 33 14.35 12.21 -10.05
N ASP A 34 15.58 12.19 -9.54
CA ASP A 34 16.72 11.44 -10.08
C ASP A 34 17.16 10.27 -9.20
N THR A 35 16.70 10.23 -7.95
CA THR A 35 16.98 9.15 -7.00
C THR A 35 15.68 8.69 -6.31
N ILE A 36 15.42 7.37 -6.25
CA ILE A 36 14.28 6.82 -5.52
C ILE A 36 14.78 5.88 -4.43
N PHE A 37 14.42 6.22 -3.19
CA PHE A 37 14.64 5.40 -2.01
C PHE A 37 13.45 4.44 -1.83
N PHE A 38 13.71 3.15 -1.94
CA PHE A 38 12.74 2.07 -1.83
C PHE A 38 12.68 1.54 -0.40
N ASP A 39 11.47 1.45 0.17
CA ASP A 39 11.26 0.86 1.49
C ASP A 39 11.59 -0.64 1.47
N SER A 40 12.59 -1.03 2.26
CA SER A 40 13.07 -2.42 2.31
C SER A 40 12.01 -3.44 2.78
N ARG A 41 10.92 -2.96 3.38
CA ARG A 41 9.86 -3.80 3.95
C ARG A 41 8.80 -4.24 2.95
N SER A 42 8.70 -3.61 1.75
CA SER A 42 7.65 -3.92 0.78
C SER A 42 8.18 -4.15 -0.63
N LYS A 43 8.03 -5.37 -1.12
CA LYS A 43 8.37 -5.72 -2.51
C LYS A 43 7.30 -5.24 -3.51
N SER A 44 6.03 -5.39 -3.17
CA SER A 44 4.90 -5.01 -4.06
C SER A 44 4.84 -3.49 -4.28
N SER A 45 4.95 -2.70 -3.20
CA SER A 45 4.94 -1.24 -3.31
C SER A 45 6.15 -0.69 -4.08
N ASN A 46 7.31 -1.32 -3.89
CA ASN A 46 8.52 -0.96 -4.64
C ASN A 46 8.40 -1.30 -6.13
N LEU A 47 7.78 -2.45 -6.46
CA LEU A 47 7.51 -2.81 -7.86
C LEU A 47 6.52 -1.82 -8.49
N LEU A 48 5.44 -1.49 -7.78
CA LEU A 48 4.47 -0.47 -8.22
C LEU A 48 5.16 0.85 -8.52
N MET A 49 6.01 1.35 -7.59
CA MET A 49 6.75 2.59 -7.79
C MET A 49 7.65 2.54 -9.04
N ARG A 50 8.36 1.41 -9.27
CA ARG A 50 9.18 1.25 -10.47
C ARG A 50 8.34 1.32 -11.74
N VAL A 51 7.23 0.60 -11.79
CA VAL A 51 6.33 0.62 -12.97
C VAL A 51 5.81 2.04 -13.20
N ILE A 52 5.37 2.75 -12.16
CA ILE A 52 4.91 4.13 -12.26
C ILE A 52 6.02 5.02 -12.83
N ALA A 53 7.22 4.98 -12.27
CA ALA A 53 8.34 5.82 -12.69
C ALA A 53 8.76 5.54 -14.14
N GLU A 54 8.92 4.26 -14.50
CA GLU A 54 9.47 3.84 -15.80
C GLU A 54 8.43 3.90 -16.92
N LYS A 55 7.17 3.48 -16.66
CA LYS A 55 6.16 3.34 -17.72
C LYS A 55 5.29 4.57 -17.88
N PHE A 56 4.86 5.20 -16.79
CA PHE A 56 3.93 6.33 -16.86
C PHE A 56 4.65 7.67 -16.87
N PHE A 57 5.62 7.88 -15.99
CA PHE A 57 6.38 9.14 -15.94
C PHE A 57 7.63 9.15 -16.81
N LYS A 58 8.14 7.98 -17.21
CA LYS A 58 9.32 7.80 -18.07
C LYS A 58 10.55 8.54 -17.55
N ILE A 59 10.78 8.49 -16.24
CA ILE A 59 11.95 9.06 -15.60
C ILE A 59 13.05 8.00 -15.45
N ASN A 60 14.31 8.45 -15.58
CA ASN A 60 15.49 7.67 -15.20
C ASN A 60 15.87 8.04 -13.78
N PHE A 61 16.15 7.06 -12.94
CA PHE A 61 16.47 7.28 -11.55
C PHE A 61 17.51 6.28 -11.02
N GLU A 62 18.30 6.71 -10.05
CA GLU A 62 19.10 5.80 -9.23
C GLU A 62 18.20 5.14 -8.18
N ALA A 63 18.32 3.83 -8.01
CA ALA A 63 17.54 3.09 -7.02
C ALA A 63 18.36 2.81 -5.76
N LYS A 64 17.91 3.31 -4.62
CA LYS A 64 18.49 3.04 -3.31
C LYS A 64 17.48 2.34 -2.42
N THR A 65 17.94 1.56 -1.46
CA THR A 65 17.09 0.89 -0.47
C THR A 65 17.33 1.51 0.89
N TYR A 66 16.26 1.72 1.67
CA TYR A 66 16.34 2.30 3.00
C TYR A 66 15.26 1.73 3.92
N VAL A 67 15.36 2.06 5.21
CA VAL A 67 14.33 1.79 6.21
C VAL A 67 13.73 3.14 6.61
N PRO A 68 12.45 3.40 6.29
CA PRO A 68 11.78 4.65 6.68
C PRO A 68 11.71 4.82 8.20
N THR A 69 11.97 6.05 8.64
CA THR A 69 11.82 6.47 10.04
C THR A 69 11.14 7.82 10.12
N ARG A 70 10.55 8.19 11.27
CA ARG A 70 9.98 9.52 11.49
C ARG A 70 11.01 10.65 11.44
N SER A 71 12.30 10.34 11.62
CA SER A 71 13.41 11.30 11.60
C SER A 71 14.21 11.26 10.28
N MET A 72 13.65 10.69 9.19
CA MET A 72 14.36 10.62 7.92
C MET A 72 14.63 12.00 7.34
N ILE A 73 15.81 12.15 6.73
CA ILE A 73 16.24 13.37 6.04
C ILE A 73 15.93 13.21 4.56
N PHE A 74 15.31 14.22 3.98
CA PHE A 74 14.92 14.23 2.58
C PHE A 74 15.97 15.01 1.75
N GLU A 75 16.61 14.31 0.84
CA GLU A 75 17.57 14.87 -0.11
C GLU A 75 16.83 15.66 -1.22
N PRO A 76 17.48 16.67 -1.83
CA PRO A 76 16.97 17.31 -3.05
C PRO A 76 16.84 16.29 -4.19
N ASN A 77 15.84 16.46 -5.06
CA ASN A 77 15.58 15.59 -6.22
C ASN A 77 15.42 14.11 -5.91
N ALA A 78 15.20 13.76 -4.65
CA ALA A 78 14.96 12.39 -4.23
C ALA A 78 13.49 12.14 -3.91
N GLY A 79 13.01 10.95 -4.26
CA GLY A 79 11.71 10.41 -3.88
C GLY A 79 11.86 9.27 -2.88
N TYR A 80 11.01 9.25 -1.86
CA TYR A 80 11.04 8.27 -0.78
C TYR A 80 9.73 7.48 -0.77
N VAL A 81 9.81 6.19 -1.07
CA VAL A 81 8.66 5.29 -0.92
C VAL A 81 8.45 5.01 0.55
N VAL A 82 7.27 5.36 1.06
CA VAL A 82 6.89 5.14 2.46
C VAL A 82 5.61 4.34 2.50
N ILE A 83 5.56 3.33 3.38
CA ILE A 83 4.40 2.45 3.49
C ILE A 83 3.87 2.33 4.92
N GLY A 84 2.64 1.81 5.02
CA GLY A 84 1.98 1.45 6.28
C GLY A 84 1.69 2.66 7.15
N ASP A 85 1.88 2.52 8.47
CA ASP A 85 1.50 3.53 9.46
C ASP A 85 2.18 4.87 9.22
N LEU A 86 3.48 4.86 8.93
CA LEU A 86 4.21 6.07 8.61
C LEU A 86 3.71 6.73 7.31
N GLY A 87 3.30 5.93 6.31
CA GLY A 87 2.65 6.43 5.10
C GLY A 87 1.33 7.13 5.42
N LEU A 88 0.51 6.56 6.29
CA LEU A 88 -0.75 7.16 6.76
C LEU A 88 -0.50 8.46 7.52
N GLU A 89 0.46 8.48 8.44
CA GLU A 89 0.83 9.69 9.19
C GLU A 89 1.25 10.82 8.25
N ILE A 90 2.12 10.53 7.28
CA ILE A 90 2.59 11.52 6.31
C ILE A 90 1.46 11.99 5.40
N SER A 91 0.60 11.08 4.93
CA SER A 91 -0.52 11.42 4.03
C SER A 91 -1.55 12.35 4.68
N THR A 92 -1.63 12.36 6.01
CA THR A 92 -2.52 13.25 6.78
C THR A 92 -1.82 14.51 7.28
N SER A 93 -0.49 14.56 7.21
CA SER A 93 0.30 15.66 7.73
C SER A 93 0.39 16.80 6.73
N LYS A 94 0.39 18.04 7.23
CA LYS A 94 0.80 19.19 6.44
C LYS A 94 2.33 19.26 6.44
N MET A 95 2.95 18.95 5.30
CA MET A 95 4.40 19.05 5.10
C MET A 95 4.71 20.16 4.09
N PRO A 96 4.85 21.44 4.53
CA PRO A 96 5.15 22.54 3.63
C PRO A 96 6.43 22.26 2.81
N GLY A 97 6.36 22.49 1.50
CA GLY A 97 7.48 22.24 0.59
C GLY A 97 7.66 20.79 0.14
N PHE A 98 6.79 19.87 0.61
CA PHE A 98 6.78 18.48 0.13
C PHE A 98 5.59 18.22 -0.79
N LYS A 99 5.81 17.28 -1.70
CA LYS A 99 4.81 16.68 -2.57
C LYS A 99 4.61 15.23 -2.17
N ILE A 100 3.37 14.84 -1.99
CA ILE A 100 2.97 13.50 -1.61
C ILE A 100 2.19 12.91 -2.79
N TYR A 101 2.67 11.80 -3.32
CA TYR A 101 2.08 11.09 -4.44
C TYR A 101 1.55 9.75 -3.94
N ASP A 102 0.24 9.54 -4.02
CA ASP A 102 -0.39 8.26 -3.70
C ASP A 102 -0.20 7.29 -4.87
N LEU A 103 0.49 6.19 -4.62
CA LEU A 103 0.85 5.25 -5.68
C LEU A 103 -0.36 4.44 -6.18
N GLY A 104 -1.33 4.17 -5.32
CA GLY A 104 -2.58 3.50 -5.71
C GLY A 104 -3.45 4.39 -6.59
N GLU A 105 -3.54 5.70 -6.28
CA GLU A 105 -4.26 6.68 -7.09
C GLU A 105 -3.63 6.84 -8.48
N ILE A 106 -2.30 6.98 -8.55
CA ILE A 106 -1.59 7.08 -9.82
C ILE A 106 -1.85 5.83 -10.67
N TRP A 107 -1.67 4.65 -10.08
CA TRP A 107 -1.93 3.39 -10.80
C TRP A 107 -3.35 3.34 -11.37
N PHE A 108 -4.34 3.65 -10.54
CA PHE A 108 -5.74 3.61 -10.97
C PHE A 108 -6.06 4.63 -12.06
N ASN A 109 -5.50 5.84 -11.97
CA ASN A 109 -5.70 6.87 -12.98
C ASN A 109 -5.08 6.51 -14.33
N GLU A 110 -3.92 5.81 -14.32
CA GLU A 110 -3.21 5.44 -15.54
C GLU A 110 -3.74 4.14 -16.17
N THR A 111 -4.34 3.23 -15.38
CA THR A 111 -4.73 1.90 -15.86
C THR A 111 -6.24 1.63 -15.82
N GLY A 112 -6.97 2.28 -14.94
CA GLY A 112 -8.37 1.99 -14.63
C GLY A 112 -8.56 0.73 -13.75
N TYR A 113 -7.48 0.04 -13.37
CA TYR A 113 -7.52 -1.21 -12.61
C TYR A 113 -7.12 -1.04 -11.14
N PRO A 114 -7.66 -1.87 -10.22
CA PRO A 114 -7.18 -1.91 -8.85
C PRO A 114 -5.74 -2.44 -8.79
N PHE A 115 -4.98 -2.04 -7.76
CA PHE A 115 -3.66 -2.61 -7.48
C PHE A 115 -3.70 -3.51 -6.24
N THR A 116 -3.22 -4.73 -6.39
CA THR A 116 -3.15 -5.72 -5.30
C THR A 116 -1.78 -5.66 -4.61
N PHE A 117 -1.75 -5.23 -3.36
CA PHE A 117 -0.55 -5.14 -2.53
C PHE A 117 -0.18 -6.48 -1.89
N ALA A 118 -1.19 -7.26 -1.49
CA ALA A 118 -1.01 -8.57 -0.87
C ALA A 118 -2.16 -9.51 -1.19
N SER A 119 -1.87 -10.80 -1.26
CA SER A 119 -2.85 -11.88 -1.42
C SER A 119 -2.41 -13.10 -0.62
N PHE A 120 -3.35 -13.99 -0.34
CA PHE A 120 -3.04 -15.31 0.22
C PHE A 120 -2.54 -16.24 -0.87
N ASN A 121 -1.41 -16.90 -0.60
CA ASN A 121 -0.84 -17.87 -1.52
C ASN A 121 -0.54 -19.17 -0.77
N TYR A 122 -0.66 -20.30 -1.47
CA TYR A 122 -0.38 -21.62 -0.90
C TYR A 122 0.55 -22.42 -1.84
N VAL A 123 1.37 -23.28 -1.25
CA VAL A 123 2.23 -24.24 -1.97
C VAL A 123 1.66 -25.65 -1.94
N LYS A 124 0.75 -25.94 -1.01
CA LYS A 124 -0.06 -27.16 -0.94
C LYS A 124 -1.50 -26.75 -0.80
N THR A 125 -2.39 -27.39 -1.56
CA THR A 125 -3.83 -27.14 -1.48
C THR A 125 -4.30 -27.20 -0.02
N PRO A 126 -4.85 -26.12 0.53
CA PRO A 126 -5.35 -26.10 1.89
C PRO A 126 -6.56 -27.04 2.03
N SER A 127 -6.75 -27.62 3.22
CA SER A 127 -7.97 -28.36 3.52
C SER A 127 -9.17 -27.42 3.57
N GLN A 128 -10.37 -27.96 3.39
CA GLN A 128 -11.60 -27.18 3.48
C GLN A 128 -11.75 -26.50 4.85
N ASP A 129 -11.27 -27.11 5.92
CA ASP A 129 -11.29 -26.52 7.27
C ASP A 129 -10.44 -25.26 7.35
N VAL A 130 -9.25 -25.23 6.73
CA VAL A 130 -8.41 -24.04 6.66
C VAL A 130 -9.12 -22.93 5.88
N ILE A 131 -9.73 -23.25 4.75
CA ILE A 131 -10.51 -22.30 3.96
C ILE A 131 -11.66 -21.74 4.80
N ASN A 132 -12.44 -22.58 5.46
CA ASN A 132 -13.56 -22.16 6.31
C ASN A 132 -13.13 -21.26 7.48
N VAL A 133 -11.96 -21.52 8.07
CA VAL A 133 -11.39 -20.67 9.12
C VAL A 133 -10.99 -19.31 8.57
N LEU A 134 -10.37 -19.25 7.39
CA LEU A 134 -10.03 -17.99 6.73
C LEU A 134 -11.28 -17.17 6.42
N ASP A 135 -12.29 -17.77 5.79
CA ASP A 135 -13.55 -17.12 5.44
C ASP A 135 -14.25 -16.55 6.67
N SER A 136 -14.38 -17.36 7.72
CA SER A 136 -15.02 -16.91 8.95
C SER A 136 -14.21 -15.82 9.67
N SER A 137 -12.88 -15.83 9.55
CA SER A 137 -12.01 -14.81 10.14
C SER A 137 -12.11 -13.49 9.39
N PHE A 138 -12.07 -13.51 8.05
CA PHE A 138 -12.28 -12.32 7.23
C PHE A 138 -13.67 -11.73 7.44
N GLY A 139 -14.71 -12.52 7.34
CA GLY A 139 -16.09 -12.06 7.53
C GLY A 139 -16.34 -11.47 8.92
N ARG A 140 -15.70 -12.01 9.98
CA ARG A 140 -15.75 -11.43 11.32
C ARG A 140 -14.95 -10.13 11.41
N GLY A 141 -13.77 -10.08 10.80
CA GLY A 141 -12.92 -8.89 10.78
C GLY A 141 -13.64 -7.70 10.18
N ILE A 142 -14.19 -7.85 8.98
CA ILE A 142 -14.92 -6.80 8.27
C ILE A 142 -16.15 -6.34 9.09
N LYS A 143 -16.92 -7.26 9.67
CA LYS A 143 -18.10 -6.93 10.48
C LYS A 143 -17.77 -6.34 11.86
N SER A 144 -16.56 -6.50 12.34
CA SER A 144 -16.12 -6.05 13.68
C SER A 144 -15.20 -4.84 13.63
N LEU A 145 -15.22 -4.07 12.55
CA LEU A 145 -14.28 -2.97 12.32
C LEU A 145 -14.27 -1.96 13.50
N GLU A 146 -15.42 -1.59 14.06
CA GLU A 146 -15.49 -0.68 15.21
C GLU A 146 -14.71 -1.22 16.43
N LYS A 147 -14.85 -2.51 16.74
CA LYS A 147 -14.10 -3.15 17.85
C LYS A 147 -12.59 -3.18 17.57
N ILE A 148 -12.21 -3.39 16.30
CA ILE A 148 -10.82 -3.37 15.86
C ILE A 148 -10.25 -1.95 16.02
N LEU A 149 -11.02 -0.93 15.68
CA LEU A 149 -10.62 0.46 15.81
C LEU A 149 -10.40 0.86 17.28
N ASP A 150 -11.28 0.43 18.18
CA ASP A 150 -11.13 0.66 19.63
C ASP A 150 -9.86 -0.05 20.17
N TYR A 151 -9.57 -1.25 19.68
CA TYR A 151 -8.36 -1.96 20.03
C TYR A 151 -7.09 -1.25 19.51
N ILE A 152 -7.08 -0.81 18.26
CA ILE A 152 -5.96 -0.07 17.65
C ILE A 152 -5.68 1.22 18.43
N LYS A 153 -6.70 1.95 18.85
CA LYS A 153 -6.57 3.18 19.64
C LYS A 153 -5.76 2.98 20.92
N ASN A 154 -5.84 1.80 21.51
CA ASN A 154 -5.19 1.49 22.79
C ASN A 154 -3.78 0.91 22.63
N ILE A 155 -3.37 0.51 21.43
CA ILE A 155 -2.11 -0.21 21.22
C ILE A 155 -1.09 0.61 20.43
N ASN A 156 -1.54 1.52 19.57
CA ASN A 156 -0.68 2.08 18.55
C ASN A 156 -0.28 3.52 18.82
N ASP A 157 1.01 3.73 18.65
CA ASP A 157 1.72 5.00 18.55
C ASP A 157 1.49 5.68 17.17
N ILE A 158 0.35 5.42 16.52
CA ILE A 158 0.01 6.02 15.23
C ILE A 158 -0.59 7.39 15.47
N ASN A 159 0.08 8.42 14.98
CA ASN A 159 -0.38 9.81 15.08
C ASN A 159 -1.40 10.15 13.97
N VAL A 160 -2.48 9.38 13.91
CA VAL A 160 -3.57 9.54 12.93
C VAL A 160 -4.91 9.48 13.66
N SER A 161 -5.85 10.34 13.25
CA SER A 161 -7.17 10.36 13.92
C SER A 161 -7.93 9.05 13.69
N HIS A 162 -8.66 8.62 14.70
CA HIS A 162 -9.51 7.42 14.64
C HIS A 162 -10.52 7.46 13.47
N LYS A 163 -11.11 8.62 13.21
CA LYS A 163 -11.98 8.83 12.06
C LYS A 163 -11.29 8.54 10.74
N PHE A 164 -10.03 8.98 10.58
CA PHE A 164 -9.28 8.75 9.35
C PHE A 164 -8.92 7.26 9.18
N ILE A 165 -8.51 6.57 10.26
CA ILE A 165 -8.22 5.12 10.21
C ILE A 165 -9.48 4.35 9.81
N LYS A 166 -10.64 4.72 10.35
CA LYS A 166 -11.91 4.12 9.94
C LYS A 166 -12.19 4.32 8.46
N GLU A 167 -12.11 5.56 7.98
CA GLU A 167 -12.32 5.87 6.56
C GLU A 167 -11.31 5.14 5.65
N TYR A 168 -10.07 5.05 6.07
CA TYR A 168 -9.03 4.30 5.36
C TYR A 168 -9.40 2.83 5.22
N LEU A 169 -9.74 2.16 6.31
CA LEU A 169 -10.09 0.74 6.31
C LEU A 169 -11.40 0.44 5.57
N GLU A 170 -12.39 1.35 5.61
CA GLU A 170 -13.68 1.15 4.98
C GLU A 170 -13.72 1.54 3.49
N LYS A 171 -12.93 2.52 3.07
CA LYS A 171 -13.08 3.16 1.75
C LYS A 171 -11.86 3.03 0.84
N ASN A 172 -10.65 2.95 1.42
CA ASN A 172 -9.42 2.92 0.63
C ASN A 172 -8.89 1.50 0.41
N ILE A 173 -9.20 0.57 1.32
CA ILE A 173 -8.78 -0.82 1.21
C ILE A 173 -9.92 -1.67 0.66
N VAL A 174 -9.59 -2.49 -0.33
CA VAL A 174 -10.46 -3.53 -0.89
C VAL A 174 -9.92 -4.88 -0.40
N TYR A 175 -10.79 -5.69 0.20
CA TYR A 175 -10.43 -6.95 0.86
C TYR A 175 -10.77 -8.19 0.04
N GLU A 176 -11.60 -8.05 -0.99
CA GLU A 176 -12.05 -9.16 -1.82
C GLU A 176 -11.61 -8.96 -3.27
N PHE A 177 -11.23 -10.04 -3.92
CA PHE A 177 -10.95 -10.00 -5.35
C PHE A 177 -12.23 -9.79 -6.15
N SER A 178 -12.16 -8.96 -7.17
CA SER A 178 -13.18 -8.80 -8.21
C SER A 178 -12.59 -9.19 -9.57
N LYS A 179 -13.42 -9.26 -10.60
CA LYS A 179 -12.95 -9.53 -11.97
C LYS A 179 -11.90 -8.52 -12.45
N ASP A 180 -12.02 -7.26 -12.04
CA ASP A 180 -11.08 -6.20 -12.42
C ASP A 180 -9.64 -6.48 -11.96
N HIS A 181 -9.45 -7.20 -10.84
CA HIS A 181 -8.13 -7.55 -10.33
C HIS A 181 -7.36 -8.55 -11.21
N PHE A 182 -8.06 -9.30 -12.04
CA PHE A 182 -7.46 -10.28 -12.95
C PHE A 182 -7.29 -9.74 -14.38
N SER A 183 -7.68 -8.49 -14.63
CA SER A 183 -7.62 -7.83 -15.93
C SER A 183 -6.49 -6.82 -16.04
N GLY A 184 -5.80 -6.52 -14.92
CA GLY A 184 -4.72 -5.55 -14.81
C GLY A 184 -3.31 -6.12 -14.97
#